data_df41f63a9b867cc24e5d092fe51e9272
#
_entry.id   df41f63a9b867cc24e5d092fe51e9272
#
_cell.length_a   1.000
_cell.length_b   1.000
_cell.length_c   1.000
_cell.angle_alpha   90.00
_cell.angle_beta   90.00
_cell.angle_gamma   90.00
#
_symmetry.space_group_name_H-M   'P 1'
#
loop_
_entity.id
_entity.type
_entity.pdbx_description
1 polymer ?
#
loop_
_entity_poly.entity_id
_entity_poly.type
_entity_poly.pdbx_seq_one_letter_code
_entity_poly.pdbx_strand_id
1 'polypeptide(L)'
;MKTVPRIALLVSLGLGVSHGLAADDMSPQVVEIVAKRFEFTPKEVHLQKGKPVTLRLRSEDVTHGFFARKLKIDAEILPGKTTDVTITPSEAGTTTVICNHFCGGGHGNMKMKIVVE
;
A
#
# COMPACT_ATOMS: atom_id res chain seq x y z
N MET A 1 70.82 8.40 30.33
CA MET A 1 69.37 8.07 30.46
C MET A 1 68.61 8.59 29.24
N LYS A 2 68.20 7.68 28.42
CA LYS A 2 67.42 8.07 27.23
C LYS A 2 65.96 7.88 27.53
N THR A 3 65.24 8.96 27.61
CA THR A 3 63.81 8.95 27.72
C THR A 3 63.16 8.66 26.37
N VAL A 4 62.48 7.56 26.28
CA VAL A 4 61.67 7.20 25.07
C VAL A 4 60.35 7.89 25.17
N PRO A 5 59.94 8.69 24.19
CA PRO A 5 58.63 9.24 24.19
C PRO A 5 57.61 8.15 23.86
N ARG A 6 56.67 7.98 24.76
CA ARG A 6 55.51 7.13 24.49
C ARG A 6 54.61 7.85 23.48
N ILE A 7 54.58 7.33 22.29
CA ILE A 7 53.62 7.74 21.28
C ILE A 7 52.30 7.14 21.71
N ALA A 8 51.42 7.98 22.21
CA ALA A 8 50.03 7.59 22.42
C ALA A 8 49.35 7.50 21.05
N LEU A 9 49.08 6.27 20.63
CA LEU A 9 48.27 6.01 19.45
C LEU A 9 46.82 6.31 19.80
N LEU A 10 46.35 7.48 19.42
CA LEU A 10 44.92 7.79 19.47
C LEU A 10 44.23 7.02 18.35
N VAL A 11 43.69 5.87 18.72
CA VAL A 11 42.73 5.19 17.85
C VAL A 11 41.43 5.98 17.93
N SER A 12 41.23 6.85 16.96
CA SER A 12 39.93 7.44 16.78
C SER A 12 38.99 6.33 16.23
N LEU A 13 38.19 5.78 17.13
CA LEU A 13 37.10 4.94 16.73
C LEU A 13 36.07 5.87 16.02
N GLY A 14 36.19 5.94 14.70
CA GLY A 14 35.13 6.54 13.90
C GLY A 14 33.88 5.68 14.04
N LEU A 15 32.93 6.13 14.86
CA LEU A 15 31.58 5.60 14.78
C LEU A 15 31.03 5.96 13.40
N GLY A 16 31.18 5.03 12.48
CA GLY A 16 30.46 5.08 11.24
C GLY A 16 28.99 4.89 11.58
N VAL A 17 28.24 5.98 11.69
CA VAL A 17 26.80 5.90 11.73
C VAL A 17 26.38 5.48 10.32
N SER A 18 26.24 4.18 10.10
CA SER A 18 25.57 3.72 8.90
C SER A 18 24.11 4.11 9.03
N HIS A 19 23.75 5.21 8.42
CA HIS A 19 22.36 5.50 8.15
C HIS A 19 21.89 4.46 7.14
N GLY A 20 21.36 3.34 7.64
CA GLY A 20 20.60 2.46 6.81
C GLY A 20 19.44 3.30 6.28
N LEU A 21 19.51 3.67 5.01
CA LEU A 21 18.43 4.33 4.33
C LEU A 21 17.30 3.31 4.22
N ALA A 22 16.38 3.31 5.18
CA ALA A 22 15.12 2.59 5.09
C ALA A 22 14.27 3.06 3.90
N ALA A 23 14.73 4.13 3.21
CA ALA A 23 14.12 4.65 2.00
C ALA A 23 14.18 3.68 0.81
N ASP A 24 15.02 2.66 0.88
CA ASP A 24 15.13 1.63 -0.15
C ASP A 24 14.12 0.52 0.03
N ASP A 25 13.18 0.69 0.95
CA ASP A 25 12.08 -0.22 1.06
C ASP A 25 11.13 0.00 -0.12
N MET A 26 11.49 -0.65 -1.26
CA MET A 26 10.65 -0.74 -2.45
C MET A 26 9.53 -1.75 -2.26
N SER A 27 9.41 -2.32 -1.06
CA SER A 27 8.31 -3.20 -0.72
C SER A 27 7.00 -2.44 -0.79
N PRO A 28 5.98 -2.96 -1.47
CA PRO A 28 4.69 -2.30 -1.52
C PRO A 28 4.11 -2.12 -0.12
N GLN A 29 3.58 -0.93 0.14
CA GLN A 29 2.72 -0.72 1.28
C GLN A 29 1.46 -1.58 1.10
N VAL A 30 0.96 -2.18 2.17
CA VAL A 30 -0.26 -2.97 2.12
C VAL A 30 -1.42 -2.16 2.69
N VAL A 31 -2.49 -2.05 1.92
CA VAL A 31 -3.73 -1.40 2.36
C VAL A 31 -4.85 -2.44 2.28
N GLU A 32 -5.46 -2.74 3.41
CA GLU A 32 -6.57 -3.68 3.47
C GLU A 32 -7.90 -2.99 3.18
N ILE A 33 -8.68 -3.58 2.28
CA ILE A 33 -10.01 -3.13 1.91
C ILE A 33 -10.98 -4.29 2.08
N VAL A 34 -12.02 -4.07 2.85
CA VAL A 34 -13.05 -5.07 3.13
C VAL A 34 -14.32 -4.73 2.39
N ALA A 35 -14.84 -5.68 1.66
CA ALA A 35 -16.11 -5.59 0.96
C ALA A 35 -17.19 -6.37 1.72
N LYS A 36 -18.33 -5.75 1.86
CA LYS A 36 -19.58 -6.39 2.31
C LYS A 36 -20.75 -5.68 1.66
N ARG A 37 -21.93 -6.28 1.66
CA ARG A 37 -23.13 -5.64 1.15
C ARG A 37 -23.46 -4.39 1.97
N PHE A 38 -23.44 -3.26 1.48
CA PHE A 38 -23.18 -2.70 0.15
C PHE A 38 -22.16 -1.58 0.32
N GLU A 39 -21.01 -1.90 0.88
CA GLU A 39 -19.97 -0.92 1.17
C GLU A 39 -18.59 -1.52 1.08
N PHE A 40 -17.62 -0.67 0.80
CA PHE A 40 -16.20 -0.95 1.01
C PHE A 40 -15.73 -0.23 2.29
N THR A 41 -14.86 -0.86 3.04
CA THR A 41 -14.25 -0.28 4.23
C THR A 41 -12.73 -0.37 4.12
N PRO A 42 -11.98 0.75 4.20
CA PRO A 42 -12.47 2.13 4.34
C PRO A 42 -13.16 2.65 3.08
N LYS A 43 -13.89 3.76 3.22
CA LYS A 43 -14.59 4.38 2.09
C LYS A 43 -13.68 5.26 1.23
N GLU A 44 -12.54 5.59 1.73
CA GLU A 44 -11.54 6.41 1.05
C GLU A 44 -10.14 5.96 1.44
N VAL A 45 -9.27 5.86 0.46
CA VAL A 45 -7.87 5.48 0.62
C VAL A 45 -7.00 6.52 -0.07
N HIS A 46 -5.94 6.95 0.60
CA HIS A 46 -4.95 7.89 0.05
C HIS A 46 -3.67 7.15 -0.31
N LEU A 47 -3.25 7.27 -1.55
CA LEU A 47 -2.04 6.67 -2.09
C LEU A 47 -1.08 7.75 -2.56
N GLN A 48 0.18 7.40 -2.65
CA GLN A 48 1.21 8.29 -3.16
C GLN A 48 1.57 7.95 -4.60
N LYS A 49 1.55 8.96 -5.46
CA LYS A 49 2.01 8.82 -6.85
C LYS A 49 3.44 8.28 -6.90
N GLY A 50 3.66 7.30 -7.76
CA GLY A 50 4.97 6.71 -7.98
C GLY A 50 5.42 5.70 -6.94
N LYS A 51 4.61 5.43 -5.91
CA LYS A 51 4.94 4.43 -4.89
C LYS A 51 4.10 3.17 -5.05
N PRO A 52 4.73 1.99 -5.02
CA PRO A 52 4.00 0.74 -5.12
C PRO A 52 3.13 0.52 -3.89
N VAL A 53 1.94 -0.01 -4.10
CA VAL A 53 1.00 -0.36 -3.05
C VAL A 53 0.31 -1.66 -3.42
N THR A 54 0.10 -2.51 -2.42
CA THR A 54 -0.74 -3.71 -2.55
C THR A 54 -2.06 -3.44 -1.86
N LEU A 55 -3.12 -3.46 -2.64
CA LEU A 55 -4.49 -3.44 -2.13
C LEU A 55 -4.88 -4.87 -1.80
N ARG A 56 -5.09 -5.14 -0.53
CA ARG A 56 -5.49 -6.48 -0.06
C ARG A 56 -6.98 -6.50 0.14
N LEU A 57 -7.67 -7.18 -0.77
CA LEU A 57 -9.12 -7.18 -0.86
C LEU A 57 -9.67 -8.47 -0.24
N ARG A 58 -10.65 -8.34 0.63
CA ARG A 58 -11.39 -9.48 1.17
C ARG A 58 -12.88 -9.17 1.29
N SER A 59 -13.69 -10.21 1.22
CA SER A 59 -15.15 -10.12 1.39
C SER A 59 -15.57 -10.75 2.71
N GLU A 60 -16.53 -10.10 3.38
CA GLU A 60 -17.16 -10.64 4.59
C GLU A 60 -18.42 -11.45 4.32
N ASP A 61 -18.95 -11.42 3.09
CA ASP A 61 -20.21 -12.08 2.80
C ASP A 61 -20.21 -12.81 1.44
N VAL A 62 -20.40 -12.10 0.35
CA VAL A 62 -20.54 -12.68 -1.00
C VAL A 62 -19.42 -12.19 -1.91
N THR A 63 -19.39 -12.67 -3.14
CA THR A 63 -18.49 -12.16 -4.16
C THR A 63 -18.82 -10.74 -4.53
N HIS A 64 -17.82 -9.87 -4.55
CA HIS A 64 -17.90 -8.49 -5.00
C HIS A 64 -16.92 -8.25 -6.13
N GLY A 65 -17.15 -7.20 -6.91
CA GLY A 65 -16.19 -6.69 -7.86
C GLY A 65 -15.44 -5.49 -7.28
N PHE A 66 -14.26 -5.22 -7.80
CA PHE A 66 -13.46 -4.05 -7.47
C PHE A 66 -12.93 -3.46 -8.76
N PHE A 67 -13.61 -2.46 -9.26
CA PHE A 67 -13.34 -1.89 -10.58
C PHE A 67 -12.95 -0.41 -10.45
N ALA A 68 -11.74 -0.10 -10.91
CA ALA A 68 -11.21 1.26 -10.94
C ALA A 68 -10.52 1.48 -12.28
N ARG A 69 -11.26 2.01 -13.25
CA ARG A 69 -10.79 2.17 -14.63
C ARG A 69 -9.48 2.96 -14.73
N LYS A 70 -9.42 4.10 -14.07
CA LYS A 70 -8.23 4.97 -14.12
C LYS A 70 -6.97 4.33 -13.58
N LEU A 71 -7.11 3.37 -12.68
CA LEU A 71 -6.01 2.63 -12.10
C LEU A 71 -5.79 1.28 -12.78
N LYS A 72 -6.58 0.98 -13.81
CA LYS A 72 -6.53 -0.29 -14.56
C LYS A 72 -6.73 -1.50 -13.66
N ILE A 73 -7.62 -1.37 -12.69
CA ILE A 73 -7.98 -2.45 -11.77
C ILE A 73 -9.35 -3.01 -12.16
N ASP A 74 -9.41 -4.31 -12.31
CA ASP A 74 -10.64 -5.07 -12.47
C ASP A 74 -10.44 -6.39 -11.74
N ALA A 75 -10.84 -6.44 -10.48
CA ALA A 75 -10.60 -7.58 -9.62
C ALA A 75 -11.91 -8.14 -9.07
N GLU A 76 -11.90 -9.43 -8.79
CA GLU A 76 -12.99 -10.14 -8.16
C GLU A 76 -12.62 -10.45 -6.71
N ILE A 77 -13.51 -10.17 -5.78
CA ILE A 77 -13.30 -10.41 -4.35
C ILE A 77 -14.17 -11.58 -3.92
N LEU A 78 -13.53 -12.73 -3.75
CA LEU A 78 -14.21 -13.97 -3.38
C LEU A 78 -14.28 -14.12 -1.85
N PRO A 79 -15.41 -14.54 -1.30
CA PRO A 79 -15.48 -14.82 0.13
C PRO A 79 -14.52 -15.94 0.51
N GLY A 80 -13.93 -15.84 1.70
CA GLY A 80 -12.99 -16.85 2.21
C GLY A 80 -11.60 -16.81 1.59
N LYS A 81 -11.33 -15.85 0.71
CA LYS A 81 -10.02 -15.65 0.08
C LYS A 81 -9.58 -14.20 0.16
N THR A 82 -8.28 -13.98 0.07
CA THR A 82 -7.69 -12.66 -0.08
C THR A 82 -7.26 -12.46 -1.53
N THR A 83 -7.63 -11.34 -2.13
CA THR A 83 -7.18 -10.95 -3.46
C THR A 83 -6.24 -9.77 -3.32
N ASP A 84 -5.01 -9.92 -3.73
CA ASP A 84 -4.01 -8.85 -3.70
C ASP A 84 -3.87 -8.22 -5.08
N VAL A 85 -3.97 -6.90 -5.13
CA VAL A 85 -3.74 -6.10 -6.34
C VAL A 85 -2.61 -5.14 -6.07
N THR A 86 -1.50 -5.29 -6.76
CA THR A 86 -0.34 -4.41 -6.61
C THR A 86 -0.29 -3.43 -7.76
N ILE A 87 -0.26 -2.14 -7.43
CA ILE A 87 -0.18 -1.06 -8.41
C ILE A 87 0.87 -0.03 -8.01
N THR A 88 1.36 0.72 -9.00
CA THR A 88 2.15 1.92 -8.79
C THR A 88 1.44 3.06 -9.51
N PRO A 89 0.67 3.90 -8.77
CA PRO A 89 -0.09 4.97 -9.42
C PRO A 89 0.83 5.96 -10.12
N SER A 90 0.54 6.28 -11.38
CA SER A 90 1.35 7.20 -12.18
C SER A 90 0.79 8.61 -12.27
N GLU A 91 -0.46 8.80 -11.90
CA GLU A 91 -1.15 10.08 -11.99
C GLU A 91 -1.86 10.43 -10.70
N ALA A 92 -1.73 11.68 -10.27
CA ALA A 92 -2.49 12.21 -9.14
C ALA A 92 -3.95 12.42 -9.54
N GLY A 93 -4.85 12.29 -8.59
CA GLY A 93 -6.27 12.52 -8.79
C GLY A 93 -7.13 11.55 -7.99
N THR A 94 -8.43 11.75 -8.07
CA THR A 94 -9.42 10.93 -7.38
C THR A 94 -10.09 9.97 -8.36
N THR A 95 -10.12 8.70 -7.98
CA THR A 95 -10.81 7.65 -8.72
C THR A 95 -11.92 7.06 -7.88
N THR A 96 -13.09 6.88 -8.47
CA THR A 96 -14.17 6.13 -7.85
C THR A 96 -14.02 4.65 -8.21
N VAL A 97 -14.00 3.81 -7.18
CA VAL A 97 -14.05 2.36 -7.32
C VAL A 97 -15.50 1.93 -7.20
N ILE A 98 -15.94 1.08 -8.09
CA ILE A 98 -17.28 0.51 -8.07
C ILE A 98 -17.24 -1.00 -7.93
N CYS A 99 -18.29 -1.56 -7.34
CA CYS A 99 -18.52 -3.00 -7.40
C CYS A 99 -19.18 -3.32 -8.75
N ASN A 100 -18.43 -3.98 -9.63
CA ASN A 100 -18.94 -4.35 -10.96
C ASN A 100 -19.42 -5.80 -11.05
N HIS A 101 -19.58 -6.46 -9.91
CA HIS A 101 -20.17 -7.79 -9.79
C HIS A 101 -21.48 -7.67 -9.01
N PHE A 102 -22.59 -8.17 -9.56
CA PHE A 102 -23.87 -8.09 -8.87
C PHE A 102 -23.81 -8.81 -7.52
N CYS A 103 -24.09 -8.10 -6.44
CA CYS A 103 -24.01 -8.61 -5.08
C CYS A 103 -25.28 -8.42 -4.25
N GLY A 104 -26.35 -7.93 -4.86
CA GLY A 104 -27.65 -7.72 -4.21
C GLY A 104 -28.31 -6.41 -4.62
N GLY A 105 -29.47 -6.08 -4.03
CA GLY A 105 -30.30 -4.94 -4.42
C GLY A 105 -29.64 -3.56 -4.23
N GLY A 106 -28.65 -3.42 -3.34
CA GLY A 106 -27.89 -2.18 -3.11
C GLY A 106 -26.60 -2.07 -3.91
N HIS A 107 -26.37 -2.98 -4.82
CA HIS A 107 -25.15 -3.06 -5.64
C HIS A 107 -24.78 -1.73 -6.34
N GLY A 108 -25.75 -1.02 -6.89
CA GLY A 108 -25.51 0.21 -7.64
C GLY A 108 -24.92 1.36 -6.81
N ASN A 109 -24.99 1.28 -5.50
CA ASN A 109 -24.48 2.30 -4.56
C ASN A 109 -23.18 1.87 -3.88
N MET A 110 -22.68 0.67 -4.18
CA MET A 110 -21.44 0.16 -3.56
C MET A 110 -20.21 0.72 -4.24
N LYS A 111 -19.58 1.69 -3.59
CA LYS A 111 -18.43 2.41 -4.13
C LYS A 111 -17.52 2.95 -3.04
N MET A 112 -16.29 3.25 -3.41
CA MET A 112 -15.32 3.95 -2.58
C MET A 112 -14.45 4.87 -3.43
N LYS A 113 -13.59 5.66 -2.78
CA LYS A 113 -12.66 6.55 -3.46
C LYS A 113 -11.21 6.18 -3.18
N ILE A 114 -10.39 6.29 -4.20
CA ILE A 114 -8.94 6.25 -4.08
C ILE A 114 -8.41 7.61 -4.52
N VAL A 115 -7.70 8.27 -3.61
CA VAL A 115 -7.07 9.57 -3.85
C VAL A 115 -5.58 9.35 -4.00
N VAL A 116 -5.02 9.69 -5.16
CA VAL A 116 -3.59 9.64 -5.44
C VAL A 116 -3.03 11.05 -5.33
N GLU A 117 -2.06 11.22 -4.46
CA GLU A 117 -1.42 12.50 -4.17
C GLU A 117 0.03 12.57 -4.64
#